data_2e6be757a3549391c5bb736d8f25d21f
#
_entry.id   2e6be757a3549391c5bb736d8f25d21f
#
_cell.length_a   1.000
_cell.length_b   1.000
_cell.length_c   1.000
_cell.angle_alpha   90.00
_cell.angle_beta   90.00
_cell.angle_gamma   90.00
#
_symmetry.space_group_name_H-M   'P 1'
#
loop_
_entity.id
_entity.type
_entity.pdbx_description
1 polymer ?
#
loop_
_entity_poly.entity_id
_entity_poly.type
_entity_poly.pdbx_seq_one_letter_code
_entity_poly.pdbx_strand_id
1 'polypeptide(L)'
;MRVIEEVEKRLGRKFALRHCANTGAVARYPETFLDMVRPGLLLYGYGEFADELGLLPVMTLKTTVSTIKIYPAGTAISYGGIFKTEHTTRIGVVPYGYADGFFRCLSNRCALMTKEGPAPQRG
;
A
#
# COMPACT_ATOMS: atom_id res chain seq x y z
N MET A 1 -7.19 2.35 31.83
CA MET A 1 -6.61 1.90 33.13
C MET A 1 -7.70 1.56 34.13
N ARG A 2 -8.56 2.51 34.56
CA ARG A 2 -9.60 2.29 35.60
C ARG A 2 -10.43 1.01 35.44
N VAL A 3 -10.84 0.65 34.20
CA VAL A 3 -11.62 -0.57 33.94
C VAL A 3 -10.82 -1.84 34.22
N ILE A 4 -9.57 -1.89 33.79
CA ILE A 4 -8.68 -3.04 34.02
C ILE A 4 -8.46 -3.23 35.51
N GLU A 5 -8.14 -2.19 36.23
CA GLU A 5 -7.93 -2.21 37.68
C GLU A 5 -9.17 -2.69 38.47
N GLU A 6 -10.36 -2.24 38.06
CA GLU A 6 -11.60 -2.67 38.67
C GLU A 6 -11.89 -4.15 38.43
N VAL A 7 -11.65 -4.64 37.18
CA VAL A 7 -11.84 -6.06 36.86
C VAL A 7 -10.82 -6.92 37.61
N GLU A 8 -9.54 -6.54 37.64
CA GLU A 8 -8.51 -7.25 38.40
C GLU A 8 -8.88 -7.35 39.88
N LYS A 9 -9.38 -6.26 40.47
CA LYS A 9 -9.85 -6.23 41.87
C LYS A 9 -11.00 -7.20 42.09
N ARG A 10 -12.00 -7.22 41.20
CA ARG A 10 -13.14 -8.14 41.31
C ARG A 10 -12.74 -9.62 41.13
N LEU A 11 -11.75 -9.89 40.27
CA LEU A 11 -11.26 -11.25 40.02
C LEU A 11 -10.27 -11.74 41.09
N GLY A 12 -9.75 -10.86 41.94
CA GLY A 12 -8.71 -11.18 42.92
C GLY A 12 -7.37 -11.58 42.29
N ARG A 13 -7.16 -11.26 41.01
CA ARG A 13 -5.91 -11.56 40.28
C ARG A 13 -5.61 -10.49 39.21
N LYS A 14 -4.34 -10.32 38.87
CA LYS A 14 -3.89 -9.45 37.77
C LYS A 14 -3.88 -10.22 36.44
N PHE A 15 -4.10 -9.51 35.36
CA PHE A 15 -3.85 -10.05 34.02
C PHE A 15 -2.33 -10.18 33.78
N ALA A 16 -1.92 -11.30 33.22
CA ALA A 16 -0.52 -11.53 32.85
C ALA A 16 -0.05 -10.58 31.75
N LEU A 17 -0.95 -10.18 30.86
CA LEU A 17 -0.66 -9.29 29.74
C LEU A 17 -1.88 -8.39 29.50
N ARG A 18 -1.65 -7.10 29.48
CA ARG A 18 -2.69 -6.08 29.21
C ARG A 18 -2.33 -5.35 27.93
N HIS A 19 -3.29 -5.16 27.05
CA HIS A 19 -3.08 -4.45 25.79
C HIS A 19 -4.39 -3.83 25.29
N CYS A 20 -4.30 -2.66 24.68
CA CYS A 20 -5.42 -2.02 23.98
C CYS A 20 -4.98 -1.23 22.74
N ALA A 21 -3.73 -0.79 22.64
CA ALA A 21 -3.26 0.04 21.56
C ALA A 21 -3.23 -0.70 20.23
N ASN A 22 -4.03 -0.24 19.27
CA ASN A 22 -3.92 -0.56 17.84
C ASN A 22 -3.00 0.45 17.14
N THR A 23 -2.89 0.40 15.79
CA THR A 23 -2.07 1.32 14.99
C THR A 23 -2.27 2.79 15.35
N GLY A 24 -3.51 3.29 15.38
CA GLY A 24 -3.81 4.68 15.69
C GLY A 24 -3.44 5.07 17.12
N ALA A 25 -3.71 4.16 18.07
CA ALA A 25 -3.35 4.41 19.48
C ALA A 25 -1.83 4.38 19.68
N VAL A 26 -1.10 3.52 18.98
CA VAL A 26 0.38 3.52 19.01
C VAL A 26 0.95 4.85 18.51
N ALA A 27 0.37 5.41 17.46
CA ALA A 27 0.85 6.68 16.90
C ALA A 27 0.51 7.92 17.77
N ARG A 28 -0.61 7.88 18.51
CA ARG A 28 -1.17 9.09 19.13
C ARG A 28 -1.26 9.07 20.66
N TYR A 29 -1.32 7.88 21.29
CA TYR A 29 -1.68 7.73 22.71
C TYR A 29 -0.70 6.81 23.46
N PRO A 30 0.54 7.27 23.76
CA PRO A 30 1.55 6.47 24.46
C PRO A 30 1.05 5.88 25.80
N GLU A 31 0.12 6.56 26.45
CA GLU A 31 -0.49 6.10 27.70
C GLU A 31 -1.31 4.80 27.56
N THR A 32 -1.60 4.38 26.33
CA THR A 32 -2.36 3.16 26.04
C THR A 32 -1.48 1.93 25.77
N PHE A 33 -0.16 2.06 25.82
CA PHE A 33 0.76 0.97 25.43
C PHE A 33 0.65 -0.24 26.35
N LEU A 34 0.51 0.00 27.64
CA LEU A 34 0.42 -1.02 28.68
C LEU A 34 1.60 -2.01 28.58
N ASP A 35 1.30 -3.31 28.55
CA ASP A 35 2.31 -4.36 28.46
C ASP A 35 2.62 -4.79 27.02
N MET A 36 1.73 -4.45 26.05
CA MET A 36 1.88 -4.81 24.63
C MET A 36 1.10 -3.84 23.73
N VAL A 37 1.63 -3.60 22.54
CA VAL A 37 0.99 -2.84 21.46
C VAL A 37 0.73 -3.72 20.24
N ARG A 38 -0.21 -3.32 19.37
CA ARG A 38 -0.61 -4.07 18.17
C ARG A 38 -0.60 -3.15 16.93
N PRO A 39 0.57 -2.71 16.45
CA PRO A 39 0.70 -1.62 15.46
C PRO A 39 0.25 -1.98 14.03
N GLY A 40 0.04 -3.23 13.67
CA GLY A 40 -0.48 -3.63 12.35
C GLY A 40 0.30 -2.98 11.19
N LEU A 41 -0.36 -2.13 10.42
CA LEU A 41 0.21 -1.48 9.23
C LEU A 41 1.51 -0.71 9.46
N LEU A 42 1.74 -0.15 10.64
CA LEU A 42 2.98 0.56 10.95
C LEU A 42 4.22 -0.34 10.88
N LEU A 43 4.07 -1.64 11.16
CA LEU A 43 5.19 -2.61 11.03
C LEU A 43 5.65 -2.77 9.59
N TYR A 44 4.78 -2.47 8.63
CA TYR A 44 5.07 -2.57 7.20
C TYR A 44 5.46 -1.22 6.58
N GLY A 45 5.53 -0.16 7.39
CA GLY A 45 5.82 1.19 6.92
C GLY A 45 4.68 1.83 6.12
N TYR A 46 3.44 1.43 6.42
CA TYR A 46 2.24 1.97 5.77
C TYR A 46 1.23 2.51 6.78
N GLY A 47 0.29 3.29 6.28
CA GLY A 47 -0.81 3.86 7.06
C GLY A 47 -0.71 5.37 7.21
N GLU A 48 -1.75 5.96 7.77
CA GLU A 48 -1.93 7.41 7.92
C GLU A 48 -0.75 8.12 8.61
N PHE A 49 -0.07 7.42 9.53
CA PHE A 49 1.00 7.99 10.35
C PHE A 49 2.41 7.63 9.87
N ALA A 50 2.55 6.92 8.75
CA ALA A 50 3.84 6.38 8.31
C ALA A 50 4.87 7.49 8.05
N ASP A 51 4.46 8.53 7.32
CA ASP A 51 5.33 9.66 6.98
C ASP A 51 5.70 10.48 8.22
N GLU A 52 4.73 10.75 9.11
CA GLU A 52 4.94 11.50 10.36
C GLU A 52 5.95 10.81 11.28
N LEU A 53 5.91 9.47 11.31
CA LEU A 53 6.80 8.64 12.13
C LEU A 53 8.11 8.27 11.41
N GLY A 54 8.33 8.74 10.19
CA GLY A 54 9.53 8.46 9.40
C GLY A 54 9.70 6.98 9.05
N LEU A 55 8.59 6.23 8.90
CA LEU A 55 8.64 4.80 8.59
C LEU A 55 8.94 4.57 7.11
N LEU A 56 9.68 3.52 6.83
CA LEU A 56 9.99 3.11 5.46
C LEU A 56 9.14 1.91 5.05
N PRO A 57 8.53 1.92 3.85
CA PRO A 57 7.82 0.77 3.31
C PRO A 57 8.73 -0.46 3.20
N VAL A 58 8.30 -1.59 3.76
CA VAL A 58 9.07 -2.85 3.71
C VAL A 58 8.73 -3.71 2.49
N MET A 59 7.67 -3.36 1.75
CA MET A 59 7.26 -4.08 0.55
C MET A 59 7.60 -3.31 -0.71
N THR A 60 8.10 -4.01 -1.72
CA THR A 60 8.30 -3.47 -3.07
C THR A 60 7.77 -4.46 -4.09
N LEU A 61 6.82 -4.04 -4.91
CA LEU A 61 6.35 -4.80 -6.05
C LEU A 61 7.24 -4.49 -7.26
N LYS A 62 7.84 -5.52 -7.85
CA LYS A 62 8.72 -5.39 -9.02
C LYS A 62 8.22 -6.24 -10.17
N THR A 63 8.43 -5.76 -11.38
CA THR A 63 8.15 -6.50 -12.62
C THR A 63 9.22 -6.16 -13.65
N THR A 64 9.23 -6.88 -14.77
CA THR A 64 10.12 -6.64 -15.91
C THR A 64 9.32 -6.31 -17.15
N VAL A 65 9.88 -5.50 -18.04
CA VAL A 65 9.27 -5.26 -19.36
C VAL A 65 9.52 -6.50 -20.22
N SER A 66 8.44 -7.19 -20.61
CA SER A 66 8.53 -8.39 -21.44
C SER A 66 8.71 -8.07 -22.94
N THR A 67 8.13 -6.97 -23.39
CA THR A 67 8.16 -6.55 -24.79
C THR A 67 8.06 -5.05 -24.91
N ILE A 68 8.75 -4.47 -25.89
CA ILE A 68 8.61 -3.06 -26.27
C ILE A 68 8.17 -3.00 -27.73
N LYS A 69 7.10 -2.24 -27.99
CA LYS A 69 6.59 -2.00 -29.36
C LYS A 69 6.40 -0.51 -29.60
N ILE A 70 6.55 -0.11 -30.84
CA ILE A 70 6.29 1.27 -31.30
C ILE A 70 4.94 1.27 -32.00
N TYR A 71 4.06 2.13 -31.57
CA TYR A 71 2.73 2.30 -32.14
C TYR A 71 2.60 3.69 -32.78
N PRO A 72 2.05 3.79 -34.02
CA PRO A 72 1.78 5.08 -34.64
C PRO A 72 0.67 5.83 -33.89
N ALA A 73 0.54 7.13 -34.18
CA ALA A 73 -0.55 7.96 -33.66
C ALA A 73 -1.92 7.35 -34.00
N GLY A 74 -2.90 7.52 -33.11
CA GLY A 74 -4.26 7.02 -33.25
C GLY A 74 -4.45 5.55 -32.90
N THR A 75 -3.41 4.83 -32.51
CA THR A 75 -3.53 3.40 -32.14
C THR A 75 -4.18 3.25 -30.77
N ALA A 76 -5.25 2.45 -30.71
CA ALA A 76 -5.92 2.07 -29.47
C ALA A 76 -5.07 1.02 -28.70
N ILE A 77 -4.85 1.26 -27.43
CA ILE A 77 -4.07 0.38 -26.55
C ILE A 77 -5.00 -0.33 -25.56
N SER A 78 -4.78 -1.65 -25.42
CA SER A 78 -5.50 -2.51 -24.50
C SER A 78 -7.01 -2.65 -24.77
N TYR A 79 -7.70 -3.37 -23.90
CA TYR A 79 -9.13 -3.66 -24.04
C TYR A 79 -9.97 -2.40 -23.96
N GLY A 80 -10.94 -2.30 -24.87
CA GLY A 80 -11.85 -1.16 -24.96
C GLY A 80 -11.26 0.11 -25.56
N GLY A 81 -9.94 0.14 -25.85
CA GLY A 81 -9.29 1.26 -26.53
C GLY A 81 -9.48 2.62 -25.82
N ILE A 82 -9.56 2.61 -24.50
CA ILE A 82 -9.77 3.82 -23.67
C ILE A 82 -8.62 4.82 -23.86
N PHE A 83 -7.39 4.31 -24.03
CA PHE A 83 -6.24 5.11 -24.37
C PHE A 83 -5.92 4.95 -25.86
N LYS A 84 -5.70 6.08 -26.55
CA LYS A 84 -5.17 6.12 -27.93
C LYS A 84 -3.90 6.95 -27.94
N THR A 85 -2.93 6.50 -28.72
CA THR A 85 -1.66 7.22 -28.91
C THR A 85 -1.93 8.53 -29.66
N GLU A 86 -1.44 9.65 -29.14
CA GLU A 86 -1.55 10.98 -29.81
C GLU A 86 -0.47 11.17 -30.86
N HIS A 87 0.68 10.52 -30.68
CA HIS A 87 1.83 10.52 -31.57
C HIS A 87 2.45 9.14 -31.61
N THR A 88 3.46 8.91 -32.44
CA THR A 88 4.22 7.65 -32.44
C THR A 88 4.82 7.42 -31.05
N THR A 89 4.40 6.35 -30.39
CA THR A 89 4.66 6.09 -28.97
C THR A 89 5.28 4.71 -28.77
N ARG A 90 6.31 4.66 -27.94
CA ARG A 90 6.93 3.40 -27.49
C ARG A 90 6.19 2.88 -26.27
N ILE A 91 5.62 1.70 -26.35
CA ILE A 91 4.86 1.05 -25.26
C ILE A 91 5.61 -0.20 -24.81
N GLY A 92 5.89 -0.26 -23.51
CA GLY A 92 6.40 -1.45 -22.84
C GLY A 92 5.25 -2.29 -22.27
N VAL A 93 5.29 -3.59 -22.46
CA VAL A 93 4.34 -4.53 -21.87
C VAL A 93 4.97 -5.18 -20.66
N VAL A 94 4.26 -5.19 -19.54
CA VAL A 94 4.66 -5.87 -18.31
C VAL A 94 3.72 -7.04 -18.03
N PRO A 95 4.24 -8.21 -17.62
CA PRO A 95 3.44 -9.40 -17.35
C PRO A 95 2.80 -9.33 -15.94
N TYR A 96 2.00 -8.32 -15.71
CA TYR A 96 1.29 -8.10 -14.46
C TYR A 96 -0.03 -7.37 -14.73
N GLY A 97 -1.14 -7.96 -14.35
CA GLY A 97 -2.45 -7.45 -14.66
C GLY A 97 -3.52 -7.75 -13.59
N TYR A 98 -4.78 -7.60 -13.94
CA TYR A 98 -5.89 -7.78 -12.98
C TYR A 98 -6.02 -9.20 -12.45
N ALA A 99 -5.58 -10.20 -13.18
CA ALA A 99 -5.51 -11.58 -12.70
C ALA A 99 -4.46 -11.79 -11.58
N ASP A 100 -3.47 -10.88 -11.50
CA ASP A 100 -2.42 -10.88 -10.49
C ASP A 100 -2.73 -9.92 -9.33
N GLY A 101 -3.92 -9.33 -9.29
CA GLY A 101 -4.34 -8.37 -8.26
C GLY A 101 -4.15 -6.89 -8.62
N PHE A 102 -3.78 -6.56 -9.86
CA PHE A 102 -3.72 -5.17 -10.32
C PHE A 102 -5.13 -4.68 -10.68
N PHE A 103 -5.75 -3.90 -9.82
CA PHE A 103 -7.14 -3.50 -9.98
C PHE A 103 -7.41 -2.71 -11.26
N ARG A 104 -8.44 -3.09 -12.00
CA ARG A 104 -8.87 -2.41 -13.24
C ARG A 104 -9.20 -0.93 -13.05
N CYS A 105 -9.62 -0.50 -11.88
CA CYS A 105 -9.88 0.91 -11.59
C CYS A 105 -8.61 1.78 -11.63
N LEU A 106 -7.43 1.18 -11.63
CA LEU A 106 -6.14 1.86 -11.76
C LEU A 106 -5.75 2.14 -13.22
N SER A 107 -6.49 1.61 -14.20
CA SER A 107 -6.22 1.82 -15.64
C SER A 107 -6.09 3.31 -15.97
N ASN A 108 -4.97 3.69 -16.58
CA ASN A 108 -4.58 5.06 -16.93
C ASN A 108 -4.44 6.03 -15.73
N ARG A 109 -4.38 5.54 -14.49
CA ARG A 109 -4.34 6.36 -13.26
C ARG A 109 -3.08 6.21 -12.44
N CYS A 110 -2.19 5.32 -12.81
CA CYS A 110 -0.93 5.10 -12.11
C CYS A 110 0.26 5.12 -13.06
N ALA A 111 1.45 5.02 -12.50
CA ALA A 111 2.69 4.93 -13.23
C ALA A 111 3.58 3.82 -12.63
N LEU A 112 4.39 3.20 -13.46
CA LEU A 112 5.45 2.31 -13.04
C LEU A 112 6.75 3.10 -12.93
N MET A 113 7.49 2.90 -11.86
CA MET A 113 8.80 3.51 -11.70
C MET A 113 9.84 2.74 -12.50
N THR A 114 10.56 3.43 -13.37
CA THR A 114 11.68 2.90 -14.15
C THR A 114 12.99 3.59 -13.76
N LYS A 115 14.10 3.12 -14.30
CA LYS A 115 15.40 3.80 -14.10
C LYS A 115 15.43 5.23 -14.69
N GLU A 116 14.59 5.48 -15.68
CA GLU A 116 14.49 6.78 -16.38
C GLU A 116 13.40 7.68 -15.76
N GLY A 117 12.70 7.21 -14.73
CA GLY A 117 11.60 7.92 -14.08
C GLY A 117 10.24 7.20 -14.22
N PRO A 118 9.13 7.88 -13.87
CA PRO A 118 7.79 7.29 -13.92
C PRO A 118 7.31 7.12 -15.36
N ALA A 119 6.87 5.89 -15.70
CA ALA A 119 6.23 5.56 -16.96
C ALA A 119 4.71 5.41 -16.73
N PRO A 120 3.86 6.25 -17.34
CA PRO A 120 2.41 6.16 -17.16
C PRO A 120 1.86 4.81 -17.64
N GLN A 121 1.04 4.17 -16.83
CA GLN A 121 0.33 2.96 -17.23
C GLN A 121 -0.79 3.30 -18.22
N ARG A 122 -0.88 2.52 -19.28
CA ARG A 122 -1.84 2.70 -20.38
C ARG A 122 -2.51 1.37 -20.72
N GLY A 123 -3.83 1.36 -20.55
CA GLY A 123 -4.61 0.15 -20.86
C GLY A 123 -5.07 -0.66 -19.67
#